data_a6e474e25aa2c8fce4ac6736779e2b12
#
_entry.id   a6e474e25aa2c8fce4ac6736779e2b12
#
_cell.length_a   1.000
_cell.length_b   1.000
_cell.length_c   1.000
_cell.angle_alpha   90.00
_cell.angle_beta   90.00
_cell.angle_gamma   90.00
#
_symmetry.space_group_name_H-M   'P 1'
#
loop_
_entity.id
_entity.type
_entity.pdbx_description
1 polymer ?
#
loop_
_entity_poly.entity_id
_entity_poly.type
_entity_poly.pdbx_seq_one_letter_code
_entity_poly.pdbx_strand_id
1 'polypeptide(L)'
;TSSGCTRLYFGPNNVPKFSTTQPNELGPTVSVWEDGLRTSGDRNEFEWWYLDAKLDDGSVLVTYFWKVHFIGDQYFIGFNYRDKDGNDFFKLKYFRSKDVSFSSDSCDVVYGNNTFKGNLQNYTIKIDPDDFDGIGINLNLKSTLKPYRPQDGIIKAGDDYFAWLS
;
A
#
# COMPACT_ATOMS: atom_id res chain seq x y z
N THR A 1 8.89 -3.44 -11.77
CA THR A 1 8.49 -3.45 -10.36
C THR A 1 8.17 -2.02 -9.94
N SER A 2 6.91 -1.69 -9.78
CA SER A 2 6.50 -0.45 -9.14
C SER A 2 5.90 -0.80 -7.79
N SER A 3 6.48 -0.34 -6.71
CA SER A 3 5.81 -0.27 -5.42
C SER A 3 5.20 1.10 -5.31
N GLY A 4 3.92 1.18 -5.03
CA GLY A 4 3.21 2.44 -4.88
C GLY A 4 2.13 2.34 -3.81
N CYS A 5 1.88 3.44 -3.13
CA CYS A 5 0.72 3.59 -2.28
C CYS A 5 -0.43 4.14 -3.14
N THR A 6 -1.54 3.45 -3.21
CA THR A 6 -2.72 3.91 -3.94
C THR A 6 -3.84 4.18 -2.96
N ARG A 7 -4.42 5.36 -3.04
CA ARG A 7 -5.53 5.81 -2.20
C ARG A 7 -6.79 5.99 -3.04
N LEU A 8 -7.88 5.34 -2.67
CA LEU A 8 -9.19 5.48 -3.30
C LEU A 8 -10.18 6.15 -2.34
N TYR A 9 -10.97 7.09 -2.86
CA TYR A 9 -12.06 7.73 -2.16
C TYR A 9 -13.36 7.48 -2.89
N PHE A 10 -14.39 7.08 -2.15
CA PHE A 10 -15.75 7.00 -2.63
C PHE A 10 -16.62 7.99 -1.85
N GLY A 11 -17.11 9.03 -2.51
CA GLY A 11 -18.10 9.92 -1.93
C GLY A 11 -18.16 11.27 -2.61
N PRO A 12 -19.36 11.83 -2.79
CA PRO A 12 -19.53 13.14 -3.40
C PRO A 12 -18.94 14.23 -2.47
N ASN A 13 -18.04 15.04 -2.99
CA ASN A 13 -17.56 16.30 -2.42
C ASN A 13 -16.49 16.26 -1.32
N ASN A 14 -15.79 15.17 -1.07
CA ASN A 14 -14.68 15.21 -0.13
C ASN A 14 -13.33 15.15 -0.85
N VAL A 15 -12.80 16.32 -1.19
CA VAL A 15 -11.36 16.46 -1.44
C VAL A 15 -10.64 16.00 -0.17
N PRO A 16 -9.65 15.10 -0.23
CA PRO A 16 -8.92 14.67 0.94
C PRO A 16 -8.40 15.90 1.66
N LYS A 17 -8.84 16.11 2.89
CA LYS A 17 -8.15 17.01 3.80
C LYS A 17 -6.91 16.26 4.26
N PHE A 18 -5.82 16.41 3.52
CA PHE A 18 -4.51 16.01 4.03
C PHE A 18 -4.30 16.66 5.39
N SER A 19 -3.65 15.94 6.29
CA SER A 19 -3.31 16.44 7.64
C SER A 19 -2.92 17.90 7.57
N THR A 20 -3.49 18.74 8.45
CA THR A 20 -3.28 20.19 8.52
C THR A 20 -1.83 20.62 8.74
N THR A 21 -0.92 19.66 8.94
CA THR A 21 0.52 19.88 9.15
C THR A 21 1.37 19.71 7.88
N GLN A 22 0.75 19.31 6.75
CA GLN A 22 1.45 19.03 5.49
C GLN A 22 0.91 19.90 4.35
N PRO A 23 1.73 20.24 3.34
CA PRO A 23 1.26 20.99 2.18
C PRO A 23 0.04 20.35 1.54
N ASN A 24 -0.98 21.15 1.28
CA ASN A 24 -2.27 20.68 0.75
C ASN A 24 -2.23 20.32 -0.75
N GLU A 25 -1.07 20.43 -1.39
CA GLU A 25 -0.93 20.21 -2.83
C GLU A 25 0.10 19.13 -3.11
N LEU A 26 -0.35 18.08 -3.81
CA LEU A 26 0.52 17.10 -4.41
C LEU A 26 1.15 17.74 -5.66
N GLY A 27 2.46 17.92 -5.64
CA GLY A 27 3.22 18.43 -6.79
C GLY A 27 3.74 17.28 -7.68
N PRO A 28 4.52 17.61 -8.71
CA PRO A 28 5.15 16.60 -9.57
C PRO A 28 6.28 15.83 -8.88
N THR A 29 6.73 16.30 -7.72
CA THR A 29 7.76 15.64 -6.91
C THR A 29 7.11 14.89 -5.76
N VAL A 30 7.41 13.60 -5.65
CA VAL A 30 6.92 12.74 -4.56
C VAL A 30 7.81 12.89 -3.34
N SER A 31 7.23 13.14 -2.18
CA SER A 31 7.91 13.25 -0.90
C SER A 31 7.72 11.99 -0.06
N VAL A 32 8.67 11.66 0.81
CA VAL A 32 8.65 10.42 1.61
C VAL A 32 7.38 10.29 2.47
N TRP A 33 6.88 11.40 3.03
CA TRP A 33 5.67 11.40 3.85
C TRP A 33 4.41 11.00 3.09
N GLU A 34 4.38 11.15 1.76
CA GLU A 34 3.23 10.82 0.95
C GLU A 34 2.98 9.31 0.87
N ASP A 35 4.00 8.51 1.08
CA ASP A 35 3.94 7.05 1.16
C ASP A 35 3.55 6.52 2.56
N GLY A 36 3.37 7.43 3.52
CA GLY A 36 2.84 7.13 4.85
C GLY A 36 1.30 7.08 4.88
N LEU A 37 0.73 6.83 6.07
CA LEU A 37 -0.71 6.81 6.29
C LEU A 37 -1.34 8.16 5.94
N ARG A 38 -2.32 8.17 5.04
CA ARG A 38 -3.02 9.38 4.56
C ARG A 38 -4.51 9.39 4.86
N THR A 39 -5.13 8.21 5.13
CA THR A 39 -6.54 8.12 5.46
C THR A 39 -6.83 8.66 6.86
N SER A 40 -7.89 9.48 6.99
CA SER A 40 -8.33 10.06 8.27
C SER A 40 -9.15 9.08 9.12
N GLY A 41 -9.68 8.01 8.52
CA GLY A 41 -10.67 7.12 9.11
C GLY A 41 -12.10 7.57 8.83
N ASP A 42 -12.31 8.45 7.87
CA ASP A 42 -13.64 8.83 7.42
C ASP A 42 -14.33 7.67 6.68
N ARG A 43 -15.65 7.73 6.64
CA ARG A 43 -16.45 6.67 6.04
C ARG A 43 -16.16 6.53 4.55
N ASN A 44 -16.02 5.28 4.09
CA ASN A 44 -15.71 4.91 2.71
C ASN A 44 -14.31 5.31 2.23
N GLU A 45 -13.36 5.46 3.16
CA GLU A 45 -11.96 5.58 2.82
C GLU A 45 -11.28 4.23 2.79
N PHE A 46 -10.31 4.08 1.91
CA PHE A 46 -9.36 2.98 1.99
C PHE A 46 -7.98 3.40 1.50
N GLU A 47 -6.99 2.64 1.93
CA GLU A 47 -5.60 2.83 1.60
C GLU A 47 -4.93 1.47 1.51
N TRP A 48 -3.97 1.33 0.61
CA TRP A 48 -3.15 0.14 0.53
C TRP A 48 -1.70 0.46 0.20
N TRP A 49 -0.81 -0.35 0.72
CA TRP A 49 0.58 -0.43 0.29
C TRP A 49 0.70 -1.68 -0.57
N TYR A 50 1.15 -1.51 -1.79
CA TYR A 50 1.05 -2.50 -2.86
C TYR A 50 2.42 -2.83 -3.44
N LEU A 51 2.66 -4.10 -3.70
CA LEU A 51 3.79 -4.58 -4.50
C LEU A 51 3.30 -5.63 -5.49
N ASP A 52 3.74 -5.50 -6.74
CA ASP A 52 3.81 -6.59 -7.71
C ASP A 52 5.25 -6.80 -8.15
N ALA A 53 5.65 -8.03 -8.33
CA ALA A 53 6.99 -8.39 -8.78
C ALA A 53 6.97 -9.64 -9.65
N LYS A 54 7.73 -9.60 -10.73
CA LYS A 54 8.12 -10.77 -11.49
C LYS A 54 9.57 -11.08 -11.12
N LEU A 55 9.80 -12.32 -10.68
CA LEU A 55 11.09 -12.79 -10.26
C LEU A 55 11.89 -13.38 -11.43
N ASP A 56 13.20 -13.53 -11.26
CA ASP A 56 14.09 -14.01 -12.33
C ASP A 56 13.83 -15.46 -12.74
N ASP A 57 13.25 -16.26 -11.84
CA ASP A 57 12.83 -17.64 -12.14
C ASP A 57 11.50 -17.73 -12.90
N GLY A 58 10.85 -16.59 -13.16
CA GLY A 58 9.58 -16.47 -13.85
C GLY A 58 8.36 -16.48 -12.93
N SER A 59 8.53 -16.70 -11.63
CA SER A 59 7.45 -16.58 -10.68
C SER A 59 6.97 -15.13 -10.53
N VAL A 60 5.72 -14.96 -10.09
CA VAL A 60 5.07 -13.65 -9.92
C VAL A 60 4.47 -13.61 -8.53
N LEU A 61 4.65 -12.48 -7.86
CA LEU A 61 4.00 -12.22 -6.60
C LEU A 61 3.29 -10.87 -6.60
N VAL A 62 2.17 -10.81 -5.86
CA VAL A 62 1.43 -9.58 -5.59
C VAL A 62 1.03 -9.59 -4.14
N THR A 63 1.30 -8.49 -3.44
CA THR A 63 0.86 -8.32 -2.06
C THR A 63 0.37 -6.91 -1.80
N TYR A 64 -0.64 -6.80 -0.96
CA TYR A 64 -1.17 -5.53 -0.47
C TYR A 64 -1.48 -5.59 1.01
N PHE A 65 -1.14 -4.53 1.71
CA PHE A 65 -1.55 -4.26 3.07
C PHE A 65 -2.69 -3.25 3.01
N TRP A 66 -3.89 -3.68 3.33
CA TRP A 66 -5.11 -2.89 3.21
C TRP A 66 -5.56 -2.32 4.55
N LYS A 67 -5.88 -1.03 4.55
CA LYS A 67 -6.72 -0.39 5.56
C LYS A 67 -7.99 0.10 4.89
N VAL A 68 -9.14 -0.38 5.33
CA VAL A 68 -10.45 -0.05 4.76
C VAL A 68 -11.36 0.42 5.88
N HIS A 69 -12.03 1.55 5.69
CA HIS A 69 -13.02 2.05 6.63
C HIS A 69 -14.42 2.02 5.98
N PHE A 70 -15.26 1.09 6.43
CA PHE A 70 -16.64 0.94 5.98
C PHE A 70 -17.64 1.10 7.14
N ILE A 71 -17.70 0.14 8.06
CA ILE A 71 -18.45 0.14 9.33
C ILE A 71 -17.44 -0.01 10.48
N GLY A 72 -16.33 0.72 10.38
CA GLY A 72 -15.15 0.58 11.22
C GLY A 72 -13.95 0.14 10.40
N ASP A 73 -12.78 0.30 10.99
CA ASP A 73 -11.53 -0.05 10.34
C ASP A 73 -11.35 -1.56 10.19
N GLN A 74 -11.03 -1.97 8.99
CA GLN A 74 -10.64 -3.34 8.67
C GLN A 74 -9.22 -3.34 8.13
N TYR A 75 -8.43 -4.31 8.57
CA TYR A 75 -7.03 -4.44 8.22
C TYR A 75 -6.78 -5.85 7.71
N PHE A 76 -6.23 -5.99 6.53
CA PHE A 76 -5.90 -7.29 5.98
C PHE A 76 -4.74 -7.22 4.99
N ILE A 77 -4.06 -8.34 4.85
CA ILE A 77 -3.06 -8.54 3.81
C ILE A 77 -3.64 -9.51 2.79
N GLY A 78 -3.56 -9.13 1.51
CA GLY A 78 -3.75 -10.03 0.40
C GLY A 78 -2.40 -10.47 -0.15
N PHE A 79 -2.21 -11.77 -0.32
CA PHE A 79 -1.00 -12.33 -0.87
C PHE A 79 -1.35 -13.32 -1.99
N ASN A 80 -0.84 -13.01 -3.18
CA ASN A 80 -0.91 -13.86 -4.38
C ASN A 80 0.50 -14.26 -4.78
N TYR A 81 0.70 -15.51 -5.07
CA TYR A 81 1.96 -16.03 -5.60
C TYR A 81 1.66 -17.05 -6.69
N ARG A 82 2.31 -16.90 -7.84
CA ARG A 82 2.34 -17.92 -8.88
C ARG A 82 3.78 -18.35 -9.05
N ASP A 83 4.04 -19.65 -8.86
CA ASP A 83 5.37 -20.20 -9.06
C ASP A 83 5.73 -20.32 -10.55
N LYS A 84 7.00 -20.65 -10.83
CA LYS A 84 7.51 -20.85 -12.20
C LYS A 84 6.82 -21.96 -12.98
N ASP A 85 6.18 -22.91 -12.30
CA ASP A 85 5.48 -24.06 -12.88
C ASP A 85 3.98 -23.77 -13.08
N GLY A 86 3.52 -22.56 -12.68
CA GLY A 86 2.16 -22.09 -12.89
C GLY A 86 1.19 -22.44 -11.77
N ASN A 87 1.66 -22.92 -10.63
CA ASN A 87 0.82 -23.16 -9.47
C ASN A 87 0.50 -21.82 -8.77
N ASP A 88 -0.79 -21.60 -8.51
CA ASP A 88 -1.29 -20.38 -7.87
C ASP A 88 -1.54 -20.60 -6.38
N PHE A 89 -1.15 -19.61 -5.61
CA PHE A 89 -1.50 -19.46 -4.20
C PHE A 89 -2.16 -18.10 -3.99
N PHE A 90 -3.27 -18.08 -3.24
CA PHE A 90 -3.93 -16.86 -2.83
C PHE A 90 -4.46 -16.99 -1.41
N LYS A 91 -4.20 -15.98 -0.57
CA LYS A 91 -4.75 -15.91 0.78
C LYS A 91 -4.99 -14.48 1.21
N LEU A 92 -6.09 -14.27 1.94
CA LEU A 92 -6.37 -13.07 2.71
C LEU A 92 -6.19 -13.38 4.19
N LYS A 93 -5.46 -12.52 4.90
CA LYS A 93 -5.29 -12.58 6.36
C LYS A 93 -5.78 -11.28 6.98
N TYR A 94 -6.76 -11.37 7.87
CA TYR A 94 -7.28 -10.24 8.64
C TYR A 94 -6.54 -10.06 9.96
N PHE A 95 -6.39 -8.80 10.38
CA PHE A 95 -5.69 -8.41 11.61
C PHE A 95 -6.60 -7.54 12.48
N ARG A 96 -6.39 -7.59 13.79
CA ARG A 96 -7.10 -6.74 14.75
C ARG A 96 -6.38 -5.38 14.82
N SER A 97 -7.10 -4.31 15.13
CA SER A 97 -6.53 -2.96 15.23
C SER A 97 -5.34 -2.85 16.19
N LYS A 98 -5.33 -3.64 17.25
CA LYS A 98 -4.21 -3.68 18.22
C LYS A 98 -2.93 -4.33 17.68
N ASP A 99 -3.04 -5.08 16.59
CA ASP A 99 -1.93 -5.84 15.98
C ASP A 99 -1.39 -5.10 14.74
N VAL A 100 -1.85 -3.86 14.47
CA VAL A 100 -1.43 -3.06 13.32
C VAL A 100 -0.89 -1.70 13.75
N SER A 101 0.05 -1.18 12.99
CA SER A 101 0.56 0.19 13.17
C SER A 101 1.01 0.80 11.85
N PHE A 102 0.97 2.13 11.80
CA PHE A 102 1.29 2.93 10.63
C PHE A 102 2.07 4.18 11.03
N SER A 103 2.97 4.63 10.17
CA SER A 103 3.56 5.97 10.25
C SER A 103 2.88 6.91 9.26
N SER A 104 2.73 8.17 9.63
CA SER A 104 2.33 9.25 8.73
C SER A 104 3.51 9.91 8.01
N ASP A 105 4.73 9.63 8.42
CA ASP A 105 5.92 10.31 7.94
C ASP A 105 6.65 9.56 6.84
N SER A 106 6.36 8.28 6.68
CA SER A 106 6.95 7.41 5.68
C SER A 106 6.16 6.11 5.56
N CYS A 107 6.45 5.30 4.55
CA CYS A 107 5.97 3.92 4.48
C CYS A 107 6.58 3.10 5.62
N ASP A 108 5.85 2.97 6.71
CA ASP A 108 6.16 2.08 7.83
C ASP A 108 4.86 1.45 8.33
N VAL A 109 4.55 0.28 7.78
CA VAL A 109 3.31 -0.46 7.98
C VAL A 109 3.63 -1.79 8.62
N VAL A 110 2.95 -2.10 9.72
CA VAL A 110 3.13 -3.34 10.47
C VAL A 110 1.78 -4.00 10.72
N TYR A 111 1.64 -5.27 10.33
CA TYR A 111 0.48 -6.13 10.59
C TYR A 111 0.95 -7.43 11.24
N GLY A 112 0.91 -7.49 12.58
CA GLY A 112 1.52 -8.58 13.32
C GLY A 112 3.02 -8.68 13.05
N ASN A 113 3.47 -9.81 12.50
CA ASN A 113 4.87 -10.02 12.10
C ASN A 113 5.16 -9.61 10.64
N ASN A 114 4.14 -9.11 9.92
CA ASN A 114 4.27 -8.71 8.54
C ASN A 114 4.58 -7.22 8.45
N THR A 115 5.47 -6.82 7.55
CA THR A 115 5.90 -5.43 7.44
C THR A 115 6.04 -4.98 5.99
N PHE A 116 5.69 -3.72 5.75
CA PHE A 116 5.96 -3.02 4.50
C PHE A 116 6.60 -1.68 4.86
N LYS A 117 7.90 -1.52 4.61
CA LYS A 117 8.68 -0.35 5.03
C LYS A 117 9.49 0.22 3.87
N GLY A 118 9.50 1.54 3.73
CA GLY A 118 10.24 2.18 2.66
C GLY A 118 10.40 3.69 2.78
N ASN A 119 11.20 4.23 1.86
CA ASN A 119 11.53 5.66 1.79
C ASN A 119 11.58 6.18 0.35
N LEU A 120 10.80 5.62 -0.55
CA LEU A 120 10.75 5.88 -1.99
C LEU A 120 11.96 5.35 -2.79
N GLN A 121 13.07 5.03 -2.14
CA GLN A 121 14.27 4.50 -2.80
C GLN A 121 14.53 3.04 -2.42
N ASN A 122 14.31 2.72 -1.16
CA ASN A 122 14.55 1.39 -0.63
C ASN A 122 13.30 0.92 0.10
N TYR A 123 12.90 -0.33 -0.17
CA TYR A 123 11.79 -0.96 0.52
C TYR A 123 12.22 -2.32 1.08
N THR A 124 11.70 -2.63 2.26
CA THR A 124 11.79 -3.95 2.87
C THR A 124 10.38 -4.46 3.11
N ILE A 125 10.06 -5.61 2.53
CA ILE A 125 8.74 -6.21 2.65
C ILE A 125 8.91 -7.62 3.21
N LYS A 126 8.23 -7.88 4.33
CA LYS A 126 8.22 -9.17 4.98
C LYS A 126 6.78 -9.67 5.10
N ILE A 127 6.55 -10.90 4.63
CA ILE A 127 5.33 -11.68 4.91
C ILE A 127 5.76 -12.90 5.70
N ASP A 128 5.15 -13.07 6.89
CA ASP A 128 5.43 -14.19 7.78
C ASP A 128 4.76 -15.47 7.23
N PRO A 129 5.52 -16.53 6.97
CA PRO A 129 4.96 -17.78 6.45
C PRO A 129 3.93 -18.43 7.39
N ASP A 130 4.00 -18.19 8.70
CA ASP A 130 3.03 -18.73 9.66
C ASP A 130 1.62 -18.17 9.45
N ASP A 131 1.51 -16.96 8.88
CA ASP A 131 0.24 -16.35 8.52
C ASP A 131 -0.31 -16.80 7.16
N PHE A 132 0.55 -17.40 6.31
CA PHE A 132 0.27 -17.68 4.90
C PHE A 132 0.64 -19.13 4.50
N ASP A 133 0.24 -20.11 5.30
CA ASP A 133 0.32 -21.55 5.04
C ASP A 133 1.74 -22.04 4.66
N GLY A 134 2.75 -21.43 5.27
CA GLY A 134 4.16 -21.78 5.05
C GLY A 134 4.82 -21.01 3.90
N ILE A 135 4.08 -20.14 3.18
CA ILE A 135 4.62 -19.31 2.10
C ILE A 135 4.84 -17.88 2.63
N GLY A 136 6.04 -17.37 2.51
CA GLY A 136 6.38 -16.03 3.00
C GLY A 136 7.27 -15.25 2.03
N ILE A 137 7.48 -13.99 2.36
CA ILE A 137 8.33 -13.07 1.59
C ILE A 137 9.34 -12.42 2.54
N ASN A 138 10.55 -12.25 2.05
CA ASN A 138 11.55 -11.37 2.65
C ASN A 138 12.31 -10.67 1.52
N LEU A 139 11.85 -9.48 1.16
CA LEU A 139 12.37 -8.72 0.02
C LEU A 139 13.06 -7.44 0.50
N ASN A 140 14.21 -7.17 -0.13
CA ASN A 140 14.86 -5.87 -0.08
C ASN A 140 14.89 -5.32 -1.50
N LEU A 141 14.17 -4.23 -1.72
CA LEU A 141 14.04 -3.59 -3.02
C LEU A 141 14.81 -2.28 -3.01
N LYS A 142 15.49 -1.99 -4.12
CA LYS A 142 16.11 -0.70 -4.37
C LYS A 142 15.58 -0.16 -5.69
N SER A 143 14.98 1.02 -5.63
CA SER A 143 14.52 1.70 -6.84
C SER A 143 15.72 2.13 -7.68
N THR A 144 15.65 1.88 -8.98
CA THR A 144 16.61 2.37 -9.97
C THR A 144 16.12 3.62 -10.69
N LEU A 145 14.86 3.98 -10.47
CA LEU A 145 14.20 5.15 -11.04
C LEU A 145 13.72 6.08 -9.92
N LYS A 146 13.55 7.36 -10.26
CA LYS A 146 12.90 8.29 -9.34
C LYS A 146 11.42 7.96 -9.24
N PRO A 147 10.78 8.19 -8.08
CA PRO A 147 9.34 8.11 -7.94
C PRO A 147 8.66 8.99 -9.01
N TYR A 148 7.60 8.47 -9.60
CA TYR A 148 6.87 9.16 -10.65
C TYR A 148 5.37 9.05 -10.40
N ARG A 149 4.67 10.14 -10.63
CA ARG A 149 3.22 10.16 -10.77
C ARG A 149 2.80 11.12 -11.89
N PRO A 150 1.70 10.84 -12.59
CA PRO A 150 1.18 11.77 -13.58
C PRO A 150 0.61 13.01 -12.89
N GLN A 151 1.04 14.20 -13.29
CA GLN A 151 0.54 15.49 -12.79
C GLN A 151 0.54 15.58 -11.25
N ASP A 152 -0.64 15.77 -10.64
CA ASP A 152 -0.89 15.83 -9.19
C ASP A 152 -1.20 14.45 -8.57
N GLY A 153 -1.21 13.40 -9.38
CA GLY A 153 -1.52 12.04 -8.94
C GLY A 153 -3.00 11.78 -8.69
N ILE A 154 -3.87 12.76 -8.97
CA ILE A 154 -5.32 12.63 -8.75
C ILE A 154 -5.98 12.12 -10.03
N ILE A 155 -6.69 11.00 -9.94
CA ILE A 155 -7.47 10.43 -11.03
C ILE A 155 -8.94 10.53 -10.67
N LYS A 156 -9.70 11.25 -11.50
CA LYS A 156 -11.15 11.42 -11.32
C LYS A 156 -11.92 10.29 -12.01
N ALA A 157 -12.94 9.78 -11.31
CA ALA A 157 -13.86 8.78 -11.81
C ALA A 157 -15.31 9.27 -11.53
N GLY A 158 -15.82 10.15 -12.38
CA GLY A 158 -17.09 10.85 -12.13
C GLY A 158 -16.95 11.85 -10.98
N ASP A 159 -17.81 11.73 -9.97
CA ASP A 159 -17.75 12.53 -8.76
C ASP A 159 -16.77 11.98 -7.72
N ASP A 160 -16.26 10.77 -7.94
CA ASP A 160 -15.26 10.12 -7.11
C ASP A 160 -13.86 10.36 -7.67
N TYR A 161 -12.85 10.16 -6.84
CA TYR A 161 -11.46 10.21 -7.27
C TYR A 161 -10.59 9.29 -6.42
N PHE A 162 -9.48 8.88 -6.98
CA PHE A 162 -8.41 8.26 -6.23
C PHE A 162 -7.10 9.01 -6.47
N ALA A 163 -6.22 8.99 -5.47
CA ALA A 163 -4.90 9.58 -5.59
C ALA A 163 -3.84 8.47 -5.62
N TRP A 164 -2.96 8.58 -6.60
CA TRP A 164 -1.76 7.77 -6.67
C TRP A 164 -0.63 8.54 -6.01
N LEU A 165 -0.04 7.99 -4.98
CA LEU A 165 0.95 8.69 -4.15
C LEU A 165 2.39 8.20 -4.36
N SER A 166 2.68 7.35 -5.33
CA SER A 166 4.05 7.04 -5.79
C SER A 166 4.08 6.07 -6.94
#